data_3693196fbf74b418556aa31b722336ad
#
_entry.id   3693196fbf74b418556aa31b722336ad
#
_cell.length_a   1.000
_cell.length_b   1.000
_cell.length_c   1.000
_cell.angle_alpha   90.00
_cell.angle_beta   90.00
_cell.angle_gamma   90.00
#
_symmetry.space_group_name_H-M   'P 1'
#
loop_
_entity.id
_entity.type
_entity.pdbx_description
1 polymer ?
#
loop_
_entity_poly.entity_id
_entity_poly.type
_entity_poly.pdbx_seq_one_letter_code
_entity_poly.pdbx_strand_id
1 'polypeptide(L)'
;LLYYIPSGEFGKKGVLSLLRTHPEIRFVSLVGIDLAGNDTDEKIPIEIFMKDYDDFFEGKAVQTDGSSVVLMDIATLNYARVDMVADAGVNWYVDYNEENLYTNGRPVGTLRIPCFLLHNGKFIDSRSILKQSCEYVADRLRKLLVGAQVKGMENFPFSEIQDIVFTTGTELEFWVKTPSEKETVQHLSISQRLQEQYWQRMRGNVR
;
A
#
# COMPACT_ATOMS: atom_id res chain seq x y z
N LEU A 1 20.21 -0.61 3.48
CA LEU A 1 19.01 -0.23 2.75
C LEU A 1 17.89 0.13 3.73
N LEU A 2 17.04 1.07 3.34
CA LEU A 2 15.82 1.41 4.05
C LEU A 2 14.67 0.60 3.45
N TYR A 3 14.05 -0.30 4.21
CA TYR A 3 12.97 -1.15 3.69
C TYR A 3 11.58 -0.58 3.93
N TYR A 4 11.39 0.17 5.02
CA TYR A 4 10.10 0.81 5.31
C TYR A 4 10.26 2.01 6.23
N ILE A 5 9.26 2.89 6.23
CA ILE A 5 9.08 4.01 7.14
C ILE A 5 7.80 3.72 7.94
N PRO A 6 7.89 3.49 9.27
CA PRO A 6 6.72 3.20 10.09
C PRO A 6 5.81 4.41 10.24
N SER A 7 4.49 4.15 10.30
CA SER A 7 3.50 5.19 10.52
C SER A 7 3.66 5.83 11.90
N GLY A 8 3.52 7.16 11.95
CA GLY A 8 3.50 7.92 13.21
C GLY A 8 4.86 8.08 13.91
N GLU A 9 5.93 7.41 13.44
CA GLU A 9 7.25 7.50 14.07
C GLU A 9 7.99 8.77 13.66
N PHE A 10 7.83 9.19 12.40
CA PHE A 10 8.53 10.35 11.85
C PHE A 10 7.56 11.45 11.43
N GLY A 11 7.74 12.66 11.96
CA GLY A 11 7.14 13.85 11.36
C GLY A 11 7.83 14.24 10.04
N LYS A 12 7.29 15.22 9.32
CA LYS A 12 7.83 15.72 8.04
C LYS A 12 9.36 15.87 8.04
N LYS A 13 9.91 16.55 9.05
CA LYS A 13 11.38 16.79 9.15
C LYS A 13 12.16 15.48 9.25
N GLY A 14 11.64 14.51 9.99
CA GLY A 14 12.26 13.19 10.16
C GLY A 14 12.27 12.40 8.86
N VAL A 15 11.13 12.33 8.16
CA VAL A 15 11.02 11.67 6.85
C VAL A 15 11.99 12.30 5.84
N LEU A 16 11.98 13.62 5.72
CA LEU A 16 12.87 14.32 4.78
C LEU A 16 14.36 14.12 5.12
N SER A 17 14.71 14.08 6.42
CA SER A 17 16.07 13.79 6.85
C SER A 17 16.47 12.35 6.50
N LEU A 18 15.59 11.39 6.77
CA LEU A 18 15.80 9.97 6.47
C LEU A 18 16.03 9.76 4.97
N LEU A 19 15.18 10.32 4.12
CA LEU A 19 15.31 10.21 2.66
C LEU A 19 16.63 10.82 2.14
N ARG A 20 17.13 11.90 2.73
CA ARG A 20 18.44 12.47 2.37
C ARG A 20 19.60 11.53 2.68
N THR A 21 19.49 10.65 3.66
CA THR A 21 20.52 9.65 3.99
C THR A 21 20.44 8.40 3.10
N HIS A 22 19.40 8.29 2.28
CA HIS A 22 19.15 7.19 1.36
C HIS A 22 19.00 7.68 -0.09
N PRO A 23 20.07 8.20 -0.72
CA PRO A 23 20.01 8.82 -2.05
C PRO A 23 19.69 7.81 -3.16
N GLU A 24 19.81 6.51 -2.89
CA GLU A 24 19.37 5.44 -3.78
C GLU A 24 17.86 5.38 -3.96
N ILE A 25 17.07 5.94 -3.05
CA ILE A 25 15.61 6.07 -3.22
C ILE A 25 15.35 7.25 -4.14
N ARG A 26 15.02 6.94 -5.41
CA ARG A 26 14.91 7.93 -6.48
C ARG A 26 13.48 8.33 -6.80
N PHE A 27 12.52 7.54 -6.38
CA PHE A 27 11.12 7.74 -6.72
C PHE A 27 10.21 7.57 -5.51
N VAL A 28 9.08 8.25 -5.56
CA VAL A 28 7.89 7.95 -4.76
C VAL A 28 6.82 7.43 -5.69
N SER A 29 6.07 6.44 -5.25
CA SER A 29 4.89 5.94 -5.94
C SER A 29 3.70 6.06 -5.00
N LEU A 30 2.68 6.83 -5.40
CA LEU A 30 1.39 6.83 -4.73
C LEU A 30 0.55 5.68 -5.30
N VAL A 31 0.05 4.81 -4.41
CA VAL A 31 -0.70 3.61 -4.80
C VAL A 31 -2.11 3.68 -4.22
N GLY A 32 -3.09 3.89 -5.09
CA GLY A 32 -4.51 3.79 -4.75
C GLY A 32 -5.10 2.46 -5.20
N ILE A 33 -6.08 1.94 -4.47
CA ILE A 33 -6.78 0.69 -4.81
C ILE A 33 -8.24 1.01 -5.10
N ASP A 34 -8.67 0.77 -6.32
CA ASP A 34 -10.05 1.01 -6.75
C ASP A 34 -11.04 -0.04 -6.21
N LEU A 35 -12.32 0.07 -6.56
CA LEU A 35 -13.35 -0.86 -6.07
C LEU A 35 -13.28 -2.25 -6.71
N ALA A 36 -12.58 -2.39 -7.82
CA ALA A 36 -12.33 -3.69 -8.45
C ALA A 36 -11.07 -4.38 -7.89
N GLY A 37 -10.32 -3.70 -7.02
CA GLY A 37 -9.08 -4.22 -6.46
C GLY A 37 -7.86 -3.96 -7.34
N ASN A 38 -7.99 -3.15 -8.40
CA ASN A 38 -6.84 -2.77 -9.21
C ASN A 38 -6.06 -1.65 -8.52
N ASP A 39 -4.75 -1.71 -8.63
CA ASP A 39 -3.89 -0.62 -8.20
C ASP A 39 -3.77 0.45 -9.30
N THR A 40 -3.84 1.70 -8.86
CA THR A 40 -3.50 2.87 -9.65
C THR A 40 -2.24 3.48 -9.04
N ASP A 41 -1.18 3.59 -9.84
CA ASP A 41 0.17 3.94 -9.40
C ASP A 41 0.70 5.14 -10.18
N GLU A 42 0.98 6.24 -9.48
CA GLU A 42 1.65 7.41 -10.05
C GLU A 42 3.05 7.54 -9.46
N LYS A 43 4.04 7.38 -10.32
CA LYS A 43 5.47 7.39 -9.96
C LYS A 43 6.11 8.75 -10.23
N ILE A 44 6.69 9.33 -9.20
CA ILE A 44 7.18 10.70 -9.16
C ILE A 44 8.63 10.73 -8.68
N PRO A 45 9.50 11.61 -9.23
CA PRO A 45 10.84 11.82 -8.69
C PRO A 45 10.81 12.20 -7.22
N ILE A 46 11.74 11.62 -6.43
CA ILE A 46 11.80 11.85 -4.98
C ILE A 46 12.01 13.32 -4.63
N GLU A 47 12.71 14.07 -5.46
CA GLU A 47 12.98 15.49 -5.25
C GLU A 47 11.69 16.35 -5.25
N ILE A 48 10.71 15.98 -6.09
CA ILE A 48 9.40 16.64 -6.14
C ILE A 48 8.65 16.36 -4.85
N PHE A 49 8.59 15.09 -4.41
CA PHE A 49 7.98 14.73 -3.14
C PHE A 49 8.60 15.46 -1.95
N MET A 50 9.94 15.54 -1.90
CA MET A 50 10.62 16.22 -0.82
C MET A 50 10.36 17.73 -0.78
N LYS A 51 10.21 18.34 -1.95
CA LYS A 51 9.93 19.78 -2.10
C LYS A 51 8.48 20.10 -1.71
N ASP A 52 7.54 19.36 -2.26
CA ASP A 52 6.11 19.67 -2.18
C ASP A 52 5.39 18.72 -1.19
N TYR A 53 6.09 18.27 -0.14
CA TYR A 53 5.69 17.22 0.81
C TYR A 53 4.24 17.35 1.29
N ASP A 54 3.84 18.55 1.76
CA ASP A 54 2.51 18.75 2.35
C ASP A 54 1.40 18.60 1.30
N ASP A 55 1.63 19.00 0.07
CA ASP A 55 0.66 18.92 -1.03
C ASP A 55 0.27 17.47 -1.36
N PHE A 56 1.17 16.49 -1.09
CA PHE A 56 0.88 15.07 -1.25
C PHE A 56 -0.17 14.56 -0.26
N PHE A 57 -0.23 15.15 0.93
CA PHE A 57 -1.22 14.80 1.97
C PHE A 57 -2.51 15.62 1.86
N GLU A 58 -2.47 16.70 1.11
CA GLU A 58 -3.62 17.55 0.86
C GLU A 58 -4.34 17.24 -0.47
N GLY A 59 -3.84 16.26 -1.25
CA GLY A 59 -4.39 15.88 -2.55
C GLY A 59 -4.17 16.92 -3.66
N LYS A 60 -3.15 17.77 -3.50
CA LYS A 60 -2.85 18.85 -4.45
C LYS A 60 -1.69 18.51 -5.38
N ALA A 61 -0.82 17.56 -5.00
CA ALA A 61 0.40 17.27 -5.72
C ALA A 61 0.19 16.32 -6.90
N VAL A 62 -0.71 15.34 -6.77
CA VAL A 62 -0.83 14.22 -7.71
C VAL A 62 -2.28 13.94 -8.03
N GLN A 63 -2.54 13.73 -9.30
CA GLN A 63 -3.83 13.33 -9.83
C GLN A 63 -3.64 12.20 -10.84
N THR A 64 -4.59 11.28 -10.87
CA THR A 64 -4.68 10.26 -11.93
C THR A 64 -5.91 10.49 -12.80
N ASP A 65 -5.93 9.87 -13.98
CA ASP A 65 -7.08 9.89 -14.85
C ASP A 65 -8.19 8.99 -14.29
N GLY A 66 -9.42 9.50 -14.24
CA GLY A 66 -10.56 8.74 -13.77
C GLY A 66 -10.85 7.48 -14.58
N SER A 67 -10.42 7.42 -15.85
CA SER A 67 -10.52 6.20 -16.66
C SER A 67 -9.68 5.04 -16.12
N SER A 68 -8.66 5.34 -15.31
CA SER A 68 -7.82 4.35 -14.62
C SER A 68 -8.43 3.85 -13.30
N VAL A 69 -9.61 4.36 -12.90
CA VAL A 69 -10.27 4.03 -11.62
C VAL A 69 -11.60 3.35 -11.89
N VAL A 70 -11.71 2.08 -11.53
CA VAL A 70 -12.91 1.26 -11.74
C VAL A 70 -13.84 1.37 -10.54
N LEU A 71 -15.07 1.84 -10.77
CA LEU A 71 -16.13 1.97 -9.75
C LEU A 71 -17.23 0.91 -9.91
N MET A 72 -16.98 -0.20 -10.57
CA MET A 72 -17.86 -1.39 -10.68
C MET A 72 -19.36 -1.06 -10.72
N ASP A 73 -19.96 -0.91 -11.86
CA ASP A 73 -21.41 -0.69 -12.08
C ASP A 73 -22.03 0.52 -11.33
N ILE A 74 -21.24 1.27 -10.55
CA ILE A 74 -21.71 2.45 -9.82
C ILE A 74 -21.62 3.69 -10.70
N ALA A 75 -20.46 3.92 -11.33
CA ALA A 75 -20.20 5.07 -12.17
C ALA A 75 -18.98 4.85 -13.08
N THR A 76 -18.85 5.69 -14.10
CA THR A 76 -17.63 5.84 -14.88
C THR A 76 -17.08 7.24 -14.67
N LEU A 77 -15.78 7.34 -14.50
CA LEU A 77 -15.06 8.61 -14.28
C LEU A 77 -14.28 9.06 -15.52
N ASN A 78 -14.73 8.66 -16.73
CA ASN A 78 -14.11 9.09 -17.99
C ASN A 78 -13.98 10.62 -18.04
N TYR A 79 -12.79 11.11 -18.39
CA TYR A 79 -12.45 12.54 -18.42
C TYR A 79 -12.44 13.25 -17.05
N ALA A 80 -12.64 12.53 -15.96
CA ALA A 80 -12.55 13.09 -14.62
C ALA A 80 -11.11 13.04 -14.10
N ARG A 81 -10.77 13.96 -13.21
CA ARG A 81 -9.55 13.89 -12.42
C ARG A 81 -9.84 13.28 -11.07
N VAL A 82 -8.95 12.43 -10.63
CA VAL A 82 -8.99 11.80 -9.31
C VAL A 82 -7.76 12.23 -8.55
N ASP A 83 -7.97 12.91 -7.43
CA ASP A 83 -6.89 13.36 -6.54
C ASP A 83 -6.36 12.18 -5.74
N MET A 84 -5.03 12.07 -5.64
CA MET A 84 -4.36 11.05 -4.86
C MET A 84 -3.82 11.66 -3.57
N VAL A 85 -4.32 11.19 -2.43
CA VAL A 85 -3.97 11.72 -1.10
C VAL A 85 -3.15 10.68 -0.35
N ALA A 86 -1.88 10.99 -0.08
CA ALA A 86 -0.98 10.09 0.65
C ALA A 86 -1.52 9.76 2.04
N ASP A 87 -1.44 8.49 2.44
CA ASP A 87 -1.89 8.03 3.76
C ASP A 87 -0.71 8.01 4.75
N ALA A 88 -0.69 8.96 5.68
CA ALA A 88 0.30 9.00 6.76
C ALA A 88 0.01 8.01 7.89
N GLY A 89 -1.18 7.39 7.92
CA GLY A 89 -1.62 6.48 8.97
C GLY A 89 -1.14 5.04 8.81
N VAL A 90 -0.38 4.74 7.75
CA VAL A 90 0.13 3.40 7.44
C VAL A 90 1.64 3.41 7.17
N ASN A 91 2.28 2.26 7.27
CA ASN A 91 3.68 2.12 6.92
C ASN A 91 3.89 2.32 5.42
N TRP A 92 5.01 2.95 5.06
CA TRP A 92 5.46 3.10 3.68
C TRP A 92 6.61 2.15 3.42
N TYR A 93 6.67 1.53 2.26
CA TYR A 93 7.67 0.52 1.93
C TYR A 93 8.54 0.95 0.76
N VAL A 94 9.80 0.53 0.77
CA VAL A 94 10.71 0.78 -0.34
C VAL A 94 10.83 -0.49 -1.17
N ASP A 95 10.49 -0.35 -2.44
CA ASP A 95 10.65 -1.38 -3.47
C ASP A 95 11.94 -1.12 -4.25
N TYR A 96 12.85 -2.09 -4.28
CA TYR A 96 14.16 -1.96 -4.88
C TYR A 96 14.24 -2.67 -6.22
N ASN A 97 14.76 -1.96 -7.23
CA ASN A 97 15.05 -2.54 -8.53
C ASN A 97 16.53 -3.00 -8.55
N GLU A 98 16.74 -4.30 -8.37
CA GLU A 98 18.08 -4.92 -8.34
C GLU A 98 18.85 -4.82 -9.68
N GLU A 99 18.16 -4.56 -10.79
CA GLU A 99 18.77 -4.41 -12.10
C GLU A 99 19.38 -3.02 -12.32
N ASN A 100 18.94 -2.02 -11.54
CA ASN A 100 19.40 -0.64 -11.66
C ASN A 100 20.12 -0.21 -10.39
N LEU A 101 21.43 0.06 -10.52
CA LEU A 101 22.23 0.52 -9.41
C LEU A 101 22.41 2.04 -9.44
N TYR A 102 22.27 2.64 -8.28
CA TYR A 102 22.63 4.02 -8.04
C TYR A 102 24.16 4.18 -7.93
N THR A 103 24.65 5.41 -8.00
CA THR A 103 26.10 5.72 -7.97
C THR A 103 26.84 5.21 -6.74
N ASN A 104 26.12 4.96 -5.64
CA ASN A 104 26.67 4.36 -4.41
C ASN A 104 26.69 2.81 -4.43
N GLY A 105 26.37 2.19 -5.56
CA GLY A 105 26.33 0.73 -5.72
C GLY A 105 25.10 0.04 -5.11
N ARG A 106 24.13 0.79 -4.58
CA ARG A 106 22.89 0.23 -4.05
C ARG A 106 21.81 0.19 -5.13
N PRO A 107 20.86 -0.76 -5.07
CA PRO A 107 19.74 -0.79 -6.02
C PRO A 107 18.88 0.47 -5.90
N VAL A 108 18.34 0.92 -7.02
CA VAL A 108 17.45 2.08 -7.07
C VAL A 108 16.13 1.74 -6.40
N GLY A 109 15.75 2.54 -5.39
CA GLY A 109 14.51 2.38 -4.62
C GLY A 109 13.38 3.29 -5.09
N THR A 110 12.16 2.77 -4.95
CA THR A 110 10.90 3.51 -5.05
C THR A 110 10.18 3.43 -3.71
N LEU A 111 9.94 4.57 -3.06
CA LEU A 111 9.14 4.63 -1.84
C LEU A 111 7.66 4.50 -2.23
N ARG A 112 7.02 3.40 -1.84
CA ARG A 112 5.61 3.14 -2.10
C ARG A 112 4.75 3.64 -0.94
N ILE A 113 3.88 4.59 -1.24
CA ILE A 113 2.99 5.22 -0.27
C ILE A 113 1.55 4.88 -0.65
N PRO A 114 0.84 4.08 0.17
CA PRO A 114 -0.60 3.90 -0.01
C PRO A 114 -1.31 5.25 0.04
N CYS A 115 -2.29 5.43 -0.85
CA CYS A 115 -3.06 6.67 -0.91
C CYS A 115 -4.56 6.41 -0.96
N PHE A 116 -5.32 7.45 -0.67
CA PHE A 116 -6.76 7.51 -0.92
C PHE A 116 -7.01 8.15 -2.28
N LEU A 117 -8.09 7.73 -2.95
CA LEU A 117 -8.55 8.31 -4.20
C LEU A 117 -9.79 9.17 -3.93
N LEU A 118 -9.73 10.43 -4.35
CA LEU A 118 -10.81 11.38 -4.17
C LEU A 118 -11.29 11.93 -5.52
N HIS A 119 -12.61 11.97 -5.70
CA HIS A 119 -13.23 12.71 -6.80
C HIS A 119 -14.21 13.73 -6.23
N ASN A 120 -14.02 15.00 -6.58
CA ASN A 120 -14.82 16.12 -6.05
C ASN A 120 -14.89 16.09 -4.50
N GLY A 121 -13.78 15.82 -3.83
CA GLY A 121 -13.68 15.76 -2.37
C GLY A 121 -14.34 14.55 -1.72
N LYS A 122 -14.81 13.56 -2.49
CA LYS A 122 -15.39 12.31 -1.99
C LYS A 122 -14.43 11.16 -2.21
N PHE A 123 -14.26 10.34 -1.19
CA PHE A 123 -13.50 9.10 -1.28
C PHE A 123 -14.18 8.09 -2.21
N ILE A 124 -13.41 7.50 -3.11
CA ILE A 124 -13.89 6.55 -4.13
C ILE A 124 -13.06 5.26 -4.18
N ASP A 125 -12.13 5.08 -3.27
CA ASP A 125 -11.25 3.91 -3.19
C ASP A 125 -11.77 2.85 -2.20
N SER A 126 -11.35 1.59 -2.39
CA SER A 126 -11.77 0.47 -1.54
C SER A 126 -11.32 0.62 -0.09
N ARG A 127 -10.14 1.20 0.15
CA ARG A 127 -9.58 1.37 1.51
C ARG A 127 -10.40 2.35 2.34
N SER A 128 -10.75 3.50 1.75
CA SER A 128 -11.57 4.51 2.44
C SER A 128 -12.99 4.03 2.69
N ILE A 129 -13.58 3.31 1.74
CA ILE A 129 -14.92 2.72 1.90
C ILE A 129 -14.90 1.66 3.01
N LEU A 130 -13.90 0.79 3.04
CA LEU A 130 -13.75 -0.20 4.11
C LEU A 130 -13.60 0.48 5.48
N LYS A 131 -12.76 1.51 5.58
CA LYS A 131 -12.59 2.27 6.82
C LYS A 131 -13.92 2.86 7.31
N GLN A 132 -14.65 3.56 6.44
CA GLN A 132 -15.96 4.15 6.79
C GLN A 132 -16.99 3.07 7.18
N SER A 133 -16.97 1.92 6.51
CA SER A 133 -17.84 0.79 6.85
C SER A 133 -17.52 0.22 8.24
N CYS A 134 -16.24 0.04 8.58
CA CYS A 134 -15.82 -0.41 9.90
C CYS A 134 -16.24 0.59 11.00
N GLU A 135 -15.99 1.87 10.79
CA GLU A 135 -16.39 2.94 11.71
C GLU A 135 -17.92 2.96 11.93
N TYR A 136 -18.69 2.84 10.86
CA TYR A 136 -20.15 2.78 10.93
C TYR A 136 -20.63 1.55 11.71
N VAL A 137 -20.09 0.38 11.40
CA VAL A 137 -20.49 -0.88 12.08
C VAL A 137 -20.07 -0.84 13.55
N ALA A 138 -18.88 -0.34 13.88
CA ALA A 138 -18.43 -0.20 15.26
C ALA A 138 -19.38 0.70 16.07
N ASP A 139 -19.73 1.87 15.53
CA ASP A 139 -20.68 2.78 16.20
C ASP A 139 -22.06 2.15 16.38
N ARG A 140 -22.58 1.47 15.36
CA ARG A 140 -23.88 0.77 15.46
C ARG A 140 -23.85 -0.35 16.47
N LEU A 141 -22.81 -1.19 16.49
CA LEU A 141 -22.67 -2.27 17.47
C LEU A 141 -22.55 -1.71 18.88
N ARG A 142 -21.74 -0.68 19.09
CA ARG A 142 -21.63 -0.03 20.40
C ARG A 142 -22.98 0.45 20.91
N LYS A 143 -23.76 1.16 20.08
CA LYS A 143 -25.09 1.64 20.43
C LYS A 143 -26.07 0.51 20.75
N LEU A 144 -26.00 -0.60 20.05
CA LEU A 144 -26.84 -1.77 20.32
C LEU A 144 -26.44 -2.48 21.61
N LEU A 145 -25.14 -2.62 21.87
CA LEU A 145 -24.63 -3.34 23.06
C LEU A 145 -24.84 -2.57 24.35
N VAL A 146 -24.67 -1.26 24.37
CA VAL A 146 -24.87 -0.41 25.58
C VAL A 146 -26.26 -0.59 26.18
N GLY A 147 -27.29 -0.88 25.37
CA GLY A 147 -28.65 -1.15 25.85
C GLY A 147 -29.03 -2.64 25.88
N ALA A 148 -28.07 -3.54 25.61
CA ALA A 148 -28.41 -4.94 25.42
C ALA A 148 -28.62 -5.67 26.75
N GLN A 149 -29.61 -6.60 26.75
CA GLN A 149 -29.73 -7.66 27.75
C GLN A 149 -29.50 -8.99 27.06
N VAL A 150 -28.30 -9.57 27.26
CA VAL A 150 -27.92 -10.83 26.61
C VAL A 150 -28.02 -11.96 27.59
N LYS A 151 -28.86 -12.95 27.33
CA LYS A 151 -29.06 -14.13 28.17
C LYS A 151 -27.72 -14.87 28.36
N GLY A 152 -27.35 -15.12 29.61
CA GLY A 152 -26.08 -15.72 30.01
C GLY A 152 -24.93 -14.74 30.16
N MET A 153 -25.16 -13.45 29.96
CA MET A 153 -24.19 -12.36 30.14
C MET A 153 -24.75 -11.24 31.06
N GLU A 154 -25.61 -11.58 32.00
CA GLU A 154 -26.33 -10.62 32.85
C GLU A 154 -25.41 -9.72 33.66
N ASN A 155 -24.21 -10.22 34.01
CA ASN A 155 -23.20 -9.48 34.77
C ASN A 155 -22.15 -8.75 33.90
N PHE A 156 -22.28 -8.81 32.57
CA PHE A 156 -21.35 -8.12 31.68
C PHE A 156 -21.67 -6.64 31.66
N PRO A 157 -20.69 -5.73 31.85
CA PRO A 157 -20.94 -4.29 31.93
C PRO A 157 -21.10 -3.66 30.51
N PHE A 158 -22.16 -4.01 29.81
CA PHE A 158 -22.44 -3.49 28.46
C PHE A 158 -22.47 -1.96 28.39
N SER A 159 -22.86 -1.29 29.48
CA SER A 159 -22.89 0.18 29.57
C SER A 159 -21.50 0.81 29.59
N GLU A 160 -20.47 0.05 29.89
CA GLU A 160 -19.07 0.52 29.98
C GLU A 160 -18.29 0.33 28.68
N ILE A 161 -18.89 -0.26 27.65
CA ILE A 161 -18.25 -0.44 26.34
C ILE A 161 -17.94 0.92 25.72
N GLN A 162 -16.65 1.25 25.59
CA GLN A 162 -16.18 2.49 25.03
C GLN A 162 -15.95 2.38 23.52
N ASP A 163 -15.44 1.24 23.07
CA ASP A 163 -15.08 1.04 21.66
C ASP A 163 -15.26 -0.42 21.21
N ILE A 164 -15.37 -0.60 19.89
CA ILE A 164 -15.43 -1.90 19.21
C ILE A 164 -14.24 -1.98 18.26
N VAL A 165 -13.36 -2.93 18.50
CA VAL A 165 -12.17 -3.17 17.68
C VAL A 165 -12.38 -4.40 16.81
N PHE A 166 -12.20 -4.24 15.51
CA PHE A 166 -12.16 -5.36 14.57
C PHE A 166 -10.74 -5.91 14.49
N THR A 167 -10.60 -7.21 14.64
CA THR A 167 -9.33 -7.91 14.42
C THR A 167 -9.41 -8.70 13.12
N THR A 168 -8.37 -8.62 12.31
CA THR A 168 -8.25 -9.36 11.06
C THR A 168 -6.95 -10.12 11.02
N GLY A 169 -6.92 -11.26 10.32
CA GLY A 169 -5.72 -11.98 9.95
C GLY A 169 -5.64 -12.02 8.44
N THR A 170 -4.48 -11.68 7.88
CA THR A 170 -4.24 -11.80 6.44
C THR A 170 -3.51 -13.09 6.16
N GLU A 171 -4.09 -13.95 5.34
CA GLU A 171 -3.46 -15.17 4.85
C GLU A 171 -3.09 -14.97 3.38
N LEU A 172 -1.83 -15.29 3.05
CA LEU A 172 -1.34 -15.23 1.69
C LEU A 172 -1.13 -16.66 1.19
N GLU A 173 -1.94 -17.07 0.22
CA GLU A 173 -1.79 -18.35 -0.46
C GLU A 173 -1.14 -18.16 -1.82
N PHE A 174 -0.14 -18.95 -2.12
CA PHE A 174 0.54 -18.89 -3.41
C PHE A 174 1.02 -20.26 -3.86
N TRP A 175 1.09 -20.43 -5.17
CA TRP A 175 1.66 -21.59 -5.80
C TRP A 175 3.07 -21.32 -6.27
N VAL A 176 4.00 -22.17 -5.87
CA VAL A 176 5.36 -22.13 -6.41
C VAL A 176 5.43 -23.07 -7.60
N LYS A 177 5.55 -22.49 -8.79
CA LYS A 177 5.75 -23.25 -10.03
C LYS A 177 7.19 -23.13 -10.48
N THR A 178 7.86 -24.25 -10.68
CA THR A 178 9.17 -24.24 -11.33
C THR A 178 8.97 -24.08 -12.83
N PRO A 179 9.57 -23.06 -13.47
CA PRO A 179 9.53 -22.92 -14.92
C PRO A 179 10.12 -24.17 -15.60
N SER A 180 9.59 -24.56 -16.73
CA SER A 180 10.22 -25.60 -17.56
C SER A 180 11.58 -25.09 -18.06
N GLU A 181 12.53 -25.99 -18.32
CA GLU A 181 13.85 -25.62 -18.88
C GLU A 181 13.71 -24.79 -20.17
N LYS A 182 12.72 -25.08 -20.99
CA LYS A 182 12.44 -24.37 -22.24
C LYS A 182 11.97 -22.93 -21.97
N GLU A 183 11.12 -22.70 -20.98
CA GLU A 183 10.67 -21.35 -20.57
C GLU A 183 11.82 -20.58 -19.96
N THR A 184 12.64 -21.24 -19.12
CA THR A 184 13.81 -20.62 -18.48
C THR A 184 14.82 -20.12 -19.51
N VAL A 185 15.09 -20.90 -20.55
CA VAL A 185 16.07 -20.53 -21.59
C VAL A 185 15.55 -19.39 -22.48
N GLN A 186 14.24 -19.31 -22.72
CA GLN A 186 13.65 -18.32 -23.64
C GLN A 186 13.47 -16.93 -23.03
N HIS A 187 13.25 -16.83 -21.73
CA HIS A 187 12.77 -15.57 -21.11
C HIS A 187 13.69 -14.99 -20.03
N LEU A 188 14.73 -15.70 -19.60
CA LEU A 188 15.61 -15.17 -18.56
C LEU A 188 16.77 -14.34 -19.14
N SER A 189 16.98 -13.15 -18.57
CA SER A 189 18.23 -12.39 -18.72
C SER A 189 19.41 -13.20 -18.17
N ILE A 190 20.65 -12.79 -18.49
CA ILE A 190 21.84 -13.50 -17.98
C ILE A 190 21.86 -13.57 -16.45
N SER A 191 21.48 -12.48 -15.77
CA SER A 191 21.40 -12.43 -14.30
C SER A 191 20.33 -13.37 -13.76
N GLN A 192 19.16 -13.42 -14.40
CA GLN A 192 18.08 -14.35 -14.04
C GLN A 192 18.49 -15.82 -14.27
N ARG A 193 19.21 -16.11 -15.35
CA ARG A 193 19.77 -17.46 -15.59
C ARG A 193 20.76 -17.87 -14.53
N LEU A 194 21.63 -16.96 -14.08
CA LEU A 194 22.59 -17.22 -13.01
C LEU A 194 21.89 -17.47 -11.67
N GLN A 195 20.87 -16.69 -11.35
CA GLN A 195 20.04 -16.91 -10.15
C GLN A 195 19.33 -18.27 -10.21
N GLU A 196 18.71 -18.63 -11.34
CA GLU A 196 18.05 -19.91 -11.50
C GLU A 196 19.01 -21.09 -11.38
N GLN A 197 20.22 -21.00 -11.96
CA GLN A 197 21.27 -22.00 -11.79
C GLN A 197 21.72 -22.13 -10.33
N TYR A 198 21.80 -21.04 -9.61
CA TYR A 198 22.10 -21.03 -8.18
C TYR A 198 21.02 -21.78 -7.38
N TRP A 199 19.76 -21.47 -7.63
CA TRP A 199 18.64 -22.13 -6.97
C TRP A 199 18.54 -23.63 -7.31
N GLN A 200 18.83 -24.03 -8.55
CA GLN A 200 18.87 -25.44 -8.95
C GLN A 200 20.00 -26.21 -8.23
N ARG A 201 21.17 -25.59 -8.06
CA ARG A 201 22.27 -26.19 -7.29
C ARG A 201 21.92 -26.34 -5.81
N MET A 202 21.26 -25.36 -5.23
CA MET A 202 20.80 -25.42 -3.84
C MET A 202 19.81 -26.55 -3.62
N ARG A 203 18.87 -26.76 -4.54
CA ARG A 203 17.90 -27.88 -4.48
C ARG A 203 18.57 -29.26 -4.58
N GLY A 204 19.66 -29.38 -5.33
CA GLY A 204 20.42 -30.62 -5.45
C GLY A 204 21.15 -31.05 -4.17
N ASN A 205 21.36 -30.11 -3.24
CA ASN A 205 22.06 -30.36 -1.98
C ASN A 205 21.11 -30.62 -0.79
N VAL A 206 19.81 -30.56 -1.00
CA VAL A 206 18.75 -30.91 -0.01
C VAL A 206 18.19 -32.27 -0.35
N ARG A 207 18.99 -33.32 -0.18
CA ARG A 207 18.56 -34.73 -0.15
C ARG A 207 18.97 -35.34 1.17
#